data_6f104c0387b70ab90dd5090e1599fb85
#
_entry.id   6f104c0387b70ab90dd5090e1599fb85
#
_cell.length_a   1.000
_cell.length_b   1.000
_cell.length_c   1.000
_cell.angle_alpha   90.00
_cell.angle_beta   90.00
_cell.angle_gamma   90.00
#
_symmetry.space_group_name_H-M   'P 1'
#
loop_
_entity.id
_entity.type
_entity.pdbx_description
1 polymer ?
#
loop_
_entity_poly.entity_id
_entity_poly.type
_entity_poly.pdbx_seq_one_letter_code
_entity_poly.pdbx_strand_id
1 'polypeptide(L)'
;DGGNTWVDYTLNTAITLNIGDEVAFRAKADRTSEQDYQDYNKYFYFNMTGKIEAWHNVMSMLRTNDFATYGSVVKYAFSYLFKSCTSLTKAPVLPTTTLASNCYYHMFDGCTSLTKAPELPATTLSVNCYAYMFSGCTSLTKAPELPATTIASSCYAFMFNGCSSLTEAPELPATTLANYCYQNMFNGCWKLTKAPVLPATTLATYCYYHMFDGCESLTKAHGLPATTLADNCYDNMFVDCTSL
;
A
#
# COMPACT_ATOMS: atom_id res chain seq x y z
N ASP A 1 -23.30 17.72 -8.06
CA ASP A 1 -22.38 18.72 -8.60
C ASP A 1 -22.49 20.11 -8.02
N GLY A 2 -23.06 20.46 -6.92
CA GLY A 2 -23.03 21.75 -6.21
C GLY A 2 -22.75 23.05 -7.00
N GLY A 3 -22.88 23.06 -8.33
CA GLY A 3 -22.61 24.22 -9.19
C GLY A 3 -21.13 24.51 -9.48
N ASN A 4 -20.22 23.60 -9.18
CA ASN A 4 -18.77 23.80 -9.40
C ASN A 4 -18.42 23.74 -10.90
N THR A 5 -17.70 24.73 -11.37
CA THR A 5 -17.14 24.76 -12.73
C THR A 5 -15.85 23.95 -12.76
N TRP A 6 -15.84 22.86 -13.54
CA TRP A 6 -14.63 22.09 -13.79
C TRP A 6 -13.79 22.73 -14.88
N VAL A 7 -12.49 22.89 -14.64
CA VAL A 7 -11.53 23.40 -15.61
C VAL A 7 -10.48 22.34 -15.92
N ASP A 8 -9.97 22.32 -17.15
CA ASP A 8 -8.88 21.42 -17.52
C ASP A 8 -7.59 21.85 -16.79
N TYR A 9 -6.99 20.91 -16.05
CA TYR A 9 -5.71 21.13 -15.38
C TYR A 9 -4.55 20.93 -16.35
N THR A 10 -3.65 21.90 -16.39
CA THR A 10 -2.41 21.79 -17.16
C THR A 10 -1.33 21.12 -16.30
N LEU A 11 -0.76 20.00 -16.78
CA LEU A 11 0.31 19.28 -16.09
C LEU A 11 1.48 20.21 -15.72
N ASN A 12 2.09 19.96 -14.58
CA ASN A 12 3.20 20.75 -14.02
C ASN A 12 2.86 22.20 -13.64
N THR A 13 1.59 22.55 -13.55
CA THR A 13 1.17 23.85 -13.02
C THR A 13 0.90 23.70 -11.52
N ALA A 14 1.53 24.56 -10.69
CA ALA A 14 1.27 24.56 -9.26
C ALA A 14 -0.13 25.11 -8.97
N ILE A 15 -0.85 24.45 -8.07
CA ILE A 15 -2.08 24.98 -7.47
C ILE A 15 -1.72 25.43 -6.07
N THR A 16 -1.85 26.73 -5.81
CA THR A 16 -1.64 27.30 -4.47
C THR A 16 -2.97 27.32 -3.73
N LEU A 17 -3.02 26.68 -2.57
CA LEU A 17 -4.19 26.64 -1.69
C LEU A 17 -3.88 27.39 -0.40
N ASN A 18 -4.86 28.11 0.15
CA ASN A 18 -4.80 28.66 1.50
C ASN A 18 -5.30 27.62 2.52
N ILE A 19 -5.13 27.89 3.80
CA ILE A 19 -5.69 27.03 4.85
C ILE A 19 -7.22 27.02 4.71
N GLY A 20 -7.78 25.80 4.55
CA GLY A 20 -9.22 25.60 4.38
C GLY A 20 -9.70 25.55 2.93
N ASP A 21 -8.84 25.84 1.95
CA ASP A 21 -9.19 25.63 0.54
C ASP A 21 -9.24 24.15 0.21
N GLU A 22 -10.15 23.80 -0.70
CA GLU A 22 -10.30 22.44 -1.24
C GLU A 22 -10.13 22.46 -2.76
N VAL A 23 -9.46 21.43 -3.29
CA VAL A 23 -9.39 21.16 -4.73
C VAL A 23 -9.82 19.73 -5.00
N ALA A 24 -10.65 19.55 -5.99
CA ALA A 24 -11.09 18.24 -6.44
C ALA A 24 -10.51 17.91 -7.82
N PHE A 25 -10.11 16.66 -8.00
CA PHE A 25 -9.67 16.10 -9.28
C PHE A 25 -10.64 15.02 -9.73
N ARG A 26 -10.98 14.99 -10.99
CA ARG A 26 -11.75 13.91 -11.61
C ARG A 26 -11.22 13.58 -13.00
N ALA A 27 -11.54 12.39 -13.50
CA ALA A 27 -11.26 12.03 -14.88
C ALA A 27 -12.08 12.92 -15.85
N LYS A 28 -11.46 13.33 -16.95
CA LYS A 28 -12.14 13.98 -18.07
C LYS A 28 -12.90 12.97 -18.93
N ALA A 29 -12.35 11.74 -19.02
CA ALA A 29 -12.95 10.58 -19.68
C ALA A 29 -12.58 9.33 -18.89
N ASP A 30 -13.34 8.25 -19.07
CA ASP A 30 -13.04 6.99 -18.40
C ASP A 30 -11.68 6.43 -18.82
N ARG A 31 -10.83 6.12 -17.84
CA ARG A 31 -9.52 5.52 -18.04
C ARG A 31 -9.58 4.04 -17.68
N THR A 32 -9.93 3.22 -18.66
CA THR A 32 -10.21 1.79 -18.45
C THR A 32 -9.29 0.85 -19.23
N SER A 33 -8.42 1.38 -20.09
CA SER A 33 -7.49 0.56 -20.87
C SER A 33 -6.09 0.52 -20.26
N GLU A 34 -5.40 -0.63 -20.39
CA GLU A 34 -4.00 -0.75 -19.97
C GLU A 34 -3.06 0.17 -20.75
N GLN A 35 -3.41 0.54 -22.00
CA GLN A 35 -2.64 1.47 -22.82
C GLN A 35 -2.52 2.85 -22.20
N ASP A 36 -3.50 3.27 -21.38
CA ASP A 36 -3.47 4.56 -20.69
C ASP A 36 -2.33 4.64 -19.66
N TYR A 37 -1.76 3.49 -19.24
CA TYR A 37 -0.78 3.36 -18.16
C TYR A 37 0.55 2.72 -18.56
N GLN A 38 0.75 2.34 -19.84
CA GLN A 38 1.99 1.68 -20.30
C GLN A 38 3.18 2.63 -20.44
N ASP A 39 2.95 3.93 -20.49
CA ASP A 39 4.02 4.92 -20.55
C ASP A 39 4.40 5.36 -19.13
N TYR A 40 5.55 4.90 -18.63
CA TYR A 40 6.07 5.26 -17.30
C TYR A 40 6.22 6.77 -17.08
N ASN A 41 6.22 7.57 -18.13
CA ASN A 41 6.24 9.03 -18.06
C ASN A 41 4.85 9.65 -17.85
N LYS A 42 3.79 8.86 -17.79
CA LYS A 42 2.40 9.32 -17.68
C LYS A 42 1.76 9.01 -16.31
N TYR A 43 2.53 8.60 -15.29
CA TYR A 43 2.00 8.48 -13.95
C TYR A 43 1.63 9.86 -13.41
N PHE A 44 0.43 9.98 -12.87
CA PHE A 44 0.10 11.12 -12.05
C PHE A 44 0.71 10.93 -10.67
N TYR A 45 1.41 11.93 -10.19
CA TYR A 45 1.82 11.99 -8.80
C TYR A 45 1.59 13.40 -8.29
N PHE A 46 1.29 13.51 -7.01
CA PHE A 46 1.17 14.78 -6.35
C PHE A 46 2.49 15.13 -5.66
N ASN A 47 2.94 16.37 -5.83
CA ASN A 47 4.02 16.94 -5.02
C ASN A 47 3.39 18.00 -4.12
N MET A 48 3.26 17.68 -2.84
CA MET A 48 2.48 18.47 -1.89
C MET A 48 3.36 19.07 -0.81
N THR A 49 3.14 20.34 -0.47
CA THR A 49 3.78 21.05 0.63
C THR A 49 2.72 21.55 1.61
N GLY A 50 3.03 21.60 2.91
CA GLY A 50 2.06 21.93 3.95
C GLY A 50 1.19 20.72 4.36
N LYS A 51 0.42 20.85 5.45
CA LYS A 51 -0.50 19.78 5.89
C LYS A 51 -1.64 19.60 4.90
N ILE A 52 -1.80 18.40 4.39
CA ILE A 52 -2.79 18.06 3.37
C ILE A 52 -3.54 16.80 3.77
N GLU A 53 -4.84 16.79 3.52
CA GLU A 53 -5.70 15.62 3.63
C GLU A 53 -6.29 15.30 2.26
N ALA A 54 -6.26 14.03 1.88
CA ALA A 54 -6.96 13.53 0.70
C ALA A 54 -8.30 12.92 1.14
N TRP A 55 -9.38 13.37 0.50
CA TRP A 55 -10.74 12.98 0.85
C TRP A 55 -11.39 12.19 -0.29
N HIS A 56 -12.52 11.55 0.03
CA HIS A 56 -13.37 10.86 -0.92
C HIS A 56 -12.71 9.67 -1.62
N ASN A 57 -13.36 9.20 -2.66
CA ASN A 57 -13.02 7.99 -3.38
C ASN A 57 -12.02 8.28 -4.51
N VAL A 58 -10.84 7.65 -4.44
CA VAL A 58 -9.79 7.79 -5.46
C VAL A 58 -10.27 7.37 -6.86
N MET A 59 -11.30 6.52 -6.97
CA MET A 59 -11.83 6.08 -8.26
C MET A 59 -12.39 7.22 -9.12
N SER A 60 -12.74 8.36 -8.53
CA SER A 60 -13.14 9.56 -9.29
C SER A 60 -12.07 10.06 -10.26
N MET A 61 -10.80 9.69 -10.04
CA MET A 61 -9.69 9.99 -10.93
C MET A 61 -9.62 9.10 -12.16
N LEU A 62 -10.36 7.97 -12.17
CA LEU A 62 -10.41 7.02 -13.28
C LEU A 62 -11.74 7.05 -14.04
N ARG A 63 -12.82 7.42 -13.36
CA ARG A 63 -14.20 7.30 -13.84
C ARG A 63 -14.94 8.61 -13.70
N THR A 64 -15.79 8.92 -14.68
CA THR A 64 -16.55 10.18 -14.72
C THR A 64 -17.85 10.11 -13.91
N ASN A 65 -18.56 8.97 -13.92
CA ASN A 65 -19.92 8.90 -13.39
C ASN A 65 -20.18 7.79 -12.37
N ASP A 66 -19.56 6.62 -12.51
CA ASP A 66 -19.86 5.42 -11.70
C ASP A 66 -18.76 5.04 -10.69
N PHE A 67 -17.89 5.97 -10.38
CA PHE A 67 -16.72 5.73 -9.50
C PHE A 67 -17.10 5.23 -8.10
N ALA A 68 -18.28 5.57 -7.60
CA ALA A 68 -18.71 5.19 -6.25
C ALA A 68 -19.03 3.69 -6.13
N THR A 69 -19.43 3.04 -7.24
CA THR A 69 -19.85 1.63 -7.29
C THR A 69 -18.90 0.73 -8.06
N TYR A 70 -17.87 1.30 -8.69
CA TYR A 70 -16.92 0.55 -9.50
C TYR A 70 -15.94 -0.23 -8.63
N GLY A 71 -15.99 -1.55 -8.67
CA GLY A 71 -15.26 -2.46 -7.77
C GLY A 71 -13.91 -2.95 -8.26
N SER A 72 -13.44 -2.56 -9.46
CA SER A 72 -12.17 -3.02 -10.03
C SER A 72 -11.31 -1.88 -10.57
N VAL A 73 -9.99 -2.11 -10.64
CA VAL A 73 -9.01 -1.17 -11.19
C VAL A 73 -8.22 -1.84 -12.31
N VAL A 74 -7.64 -1.04 -13.19
CA VAL A 74 -6.69 -1.52 -14.22
C VAL A 74 -5.26 -1.52 -13.68
N LYS A 75 -4.35 -2.19 -14.39
CA LYS A 75 -2.92 -2.21 -14.04
C LYS A 75 -2.37 -0.78 -13.89
N TYR A 76 -1.51 -0.57 -12.88
CA TYR A 76 -0.83 0.69 -12.59
C TYR A 76 -1.74 1.89 -12.27
N ALA A 77 -3.04 1.70 -12.10
CA ALA A 77 -4.03 2.79 -12.00
C ALA A 77 -3.63 3.92 -11.05
N PHE A 78 -3.09 3.60 -9.89
CA PHE A 78 -2.70 4.54 -8.84
C PHE A 78 -1.27 4.33 -8.36
N SER A 79 -0.42 3.69 -9.20
CA SER A 79 1.00 3.55 -8.89
C SER A 79 1.63 4.92 -8.66
N TYR A 80 2.38 5.04 -7.55
CA TYR A 80 3.12 6.26 -7.17
C TYR A 80 2.27 7.50 -6.88
N LEU A 81 0.94 7.43 -6.86
CA LEU A 81 0.05 8.60 -6.86
C LEU A 81 0.37 9.64 -5.78
N PHE A 82 0.69 9.21 -4.56
CA PHE A 82 1.08 10.05 -3.44
C PHE A 82 2.51 9.78 -2.96
N LYS A 83 3.35 9.15 -3.79
CA LYS A 83 4.73 8.86 -3.41
C LYS A 83 5.45 10.13 -2.96
N SER A 84 6.14 10.04 -1.81
CA SER A 84 6.90 11.15 -1.19
C SER A 84 6.06 12.39 -0.86
N CYS A 85 4.75 12.26 -0.75
CA CYS A 85 3.89 13.34 -0.22
C CYS A 85 4.07 13.41 1.31
N THR A 86 5.20 13.95 1.76
CA THR A 86 5.59 13.98 3.18
C THR A 86 4.63 14.75 4.08
N SER A 87 3.81 15.62 3.50
CA SER A 87 2.82 16.43 4.21
C SER A 87 1.41 15.83 4.23
N LEU A 88 1.20 14.67 3.58
CA LEU A 88 -0.10 14.00 3.54
C LEU A 88 -0.41 13.39 4.92
N THR A 89 -1.47 13.86 5.57
CA THR A 89 -1.88 13.39 6.91
C THR A 89 -3.05 12.42 6.89
N LYS A 90 -3.84 12.41 5.80
CA LYS A 90 -4.99 11.55 5.61
C LYS A 90 -5.07 11.03 4.19
N ALA A 91 -5.22 9.73 4.04
CA ALA A 91 -5.37 9.06 2.75
C ALA A 91 -6.82 9.10 2.24
N PRO A 92 -7.04 9.05 0.91
CA PRO A 92 -8.37 8.91 0.32
C PRO A 92 -8.94 7.52 0.57
N VAL A 93 -10.25 7.34 0.29
CA VAL A 93 -10.91 6.03 0.33
C VAL A 93 -10.49 5.17 -0.87
N LEU A 94 -10.17 3.91 -0.61
CA LEU A 94 -9.78 2.89 -1.61
C LEU A 94 -10.81 1.75 -1.62
N PRO A 95 -11.91 1.87 -2.37
CA PRO A 95 -13.06 0.98 -2.22
C PRO A 95 -12.96 -0.34 -2.98
N THR A 96 -11.92 -0.54 -3.80
CA THR A 96 -11.82 -1.68 -4.72
C THR A 96 -11.59 -3.00 -3.99
N THR A 97 -12.35 -4.03 -4.37
CA THR A 97 -12.28 -5.38 -3.81
C THR A 97 -11.52 -6.37 -4.70
N THR A 98 -11.31 -6.01 -5.99
CA THR A 98 -10.53 -6.79 -6.97
C THR A 98 -9.44 -5.92 -7.55
N LEU A 99 -8.19 -6.33 -7.36
CA LEU A 99 -7.01 -5.56 -7.73
C LEU A 99 -6.34 -6.10 -8.99
N ALA A 100 -5.87 -5.20 -9.85
CA ALA A 100 -4.98 -5.52 -10.96
C ALA A 100 -3.51 -5.37 -10.56
N SER A 101 -2.61 -5.89 -11.38
CA SER A 101 -1.17 -5.84 -11.13
C SER A 101 -0.68 -4.39 -10.97
N ASN A 102 0.15 -4.16 -9.95
CA ASN A 102 0.76 -2.86 -9.66
C ASN A 102 -0.24 -1.69 -9.42
N CYS A 103 -1.52 -1.93 -9.19
CA CYS A 103 -2.52 -0.84 -9.16
C CYS A 103 -2.29 0.17 -8.03
N TYR A 104 -1.76 -0.24 -6.87
CA TYR A 104 -1.40 0.63 -5.74
C TYR A 104 0.10 0.57 -5.40
N TYR A 105 0.93 0.15 -6.36
CA TYR A 105 2.38 0.04 -6.20
C TYR A 105 3.00 1.39 -5.80
N HIS A 106 3.72 1.44 -4.66
CA HIS A 106 4.31 2.66 -4.08
C HIS A 106 3.32 3.82 -3.85
N MET A 107 2.02 3.58 -3.72
CA MET A 107 1.02 4.66 -3.71
C MET A 107 1.27 5.70 -2.62
N PHE A 108 1.67 5.31 -1.41
CA PHE A 108 1.95 6.20 -0.28
C PHE A 108 3.41 6.07 0.21
N ASP A 109 4.31 5.52 -0.60
CA ASP A 109 5.72 5.37 -0.26
C ASP A 109 6.34 6.72 0.12
N GLY A 110 6.93 6.80 1.32
CA GLY A 110 7.51 8.03 1.85
C GLY A 110 6.53 9.09 2.34
N CYS A 111 5.24 8.77 2.56
CA CYS A 111 4.27 9.67 3.19
C CYS A 111 4.52 9.74 4.70
N THR A 112 5.56 10.45 5.11
CA THR A 112 6.07 10.45 6.49
C THR A 112 5.11 11.03 7.53
N SER A 113 4.14 11.86 7.14
CA SER A 113 3.12 12.43 8.04
C SER A 113 1.83 11.61 8.10
N LEU A 114 1.70 10.52 7.33
CA LEU A 114 0.50 9.69 7.32
C LEU A 114 0.42 8.88 8.62
N THR A 115 -0.56 9.18 9.47
CA THR A 115 -0.73 8.53 10.78
C THR A 115 -1.67 7.35 10.78
N LYS A 116 -2.58 7.29 9.79
CA LYS A 116 -3.60 6.24 9.63
C LYS A 116 -3.68 5.79 8.17
N ALA A 117 -3.55 4.50 7.93
CA ALA A 117 -3.78 3.90 6.63
C ALA A 117 -5.28 3.94 6.25
N PRO A 118 -5.63 4.00 4.95
CA PRO A 118 -6.99 3.76 4.49
C PRO A 118 -7.38 2.29 4.68
N GLU A 119 -8.67 1.99 4.68
CA GLU A 119 -9.15 0.61 4.61
C GLU A 119 -8.77 -0.04 3.27
N LEU A 120 -8.41 -1.33 3.32
CA LEU A 120 -8.02 -2.13 2.16
C LEU A 120 -8.94 -3.35 2.03
N PRO A 121 -10.14 -3.20 1.46
CA PRO A 121 -11.16 -4.23 1.44
C PRO A 121 -10.91 -5.36 0.43
N ALA A 122 -9.83 -5.30 -0.35
CA ALA A 122 -9.60 -6.24 -1.44
C ALA A 122 -9.32 -7.66 -0.94
N THR A 123 -10.08 -8.60 -1.48
CA THR A 123 -9.90 -10.04 -1.27
C THR A 123 -9.33 -10.76 -2.49
N THR A 124 -9.39 -10.15 -3.67
CA THR A 124 -8.76 -10.64 -4.91
C THR A 124 -7.55 -9.78 -5.26
N LEU A 125 -6.36 -10.36 -5.11
CA LEU A 125 -5.08 -9.67 -5.30
C LEU A 125 -4.42 -10.07 -6.61
N SER A 126 -3.52 -9.22 -7.09
CA SER A 126 -2.68 -9.48 -8.26
C SER A 126 -1.21 -9.12 -7.97
N VAL A 127 -0.33 -9.43 -8.91
CA VAL A 127 1.13 -9.23 -8.76
C VAL A 127 1.45 -7.78 -8.38
N ASN A 128 2.27 -7.58 -7.34
CA ASN A 128 2.74 -6.29 -6.83
C ASN A 128 1.62 -5.29 -6.46
N CYS A 129 0.37 -5.70 -6.30
CA CYS A 129 -0.75 -4.75 -6.18
C CYS A 129 -0.62 -3.77 -5.00
N TYR A 130 -0.02 -4.20 -3.89
CA TYR A 130 0.24 -3.40 -2.69
C TYR A 130 1.74 -3.29 -2.36
N ALA A 131 2.63 -3.74 -3.26
CA ALA A 131 4.06 -3.70 -2.97
C ALA A 131 4.53 -2.25 -2.72
N TYR A 132 5.33 -2.05 -1.64
CA TYR A 132 5.83 -0.76 -1.16
C TYR A 132 4.76 0.28 -0.80
N MET A 133 3.50 -0.10 -0.67
CA MET A 133 2.39 0.87 -0.57
C MET A 133 2.57 1.89 0.55
N PHE A 134 3.07 1.49 1.71
CA PHE A 134 3.32 2.34 2.87
C PHE A 134 4.80 2.36 3.29
N SER A 135 5.71 1.95 2.42
CA SER A 135 7.15 1.98 2.71
C SER A 135 7.55 3.39 3.15
N GLY A 136 8.31 3.49 4.24
CA GLY A 136 8.75 4.79 4.78
C GLY A 136 7.65 5.69 5.38
N CYS A 137 6.45 5.19 5.63
CA CYS A 137 5.41 5.92 6.37
C CYS A 137 5.74 5.95 7.88
N THR A 138 6.72 6.76 8.26
CA THR A 138 7.31 6.74 9.60
C THR A 138 6.37 7.15 10.74
N SER A 139 5.26 7.84 10.45
CA SER A 139 4.24 8.21 11.44
C SER A 139 3.09 7.21 11.53
N LEU A 140 3.07 6.16 10.69
CA LEU A 140 2.00 5.17 10.69
C LEU A 140 2.10 4.28 11.95
N THR A 141 1.09 4.29 12.81
CA THR A 141 1.10 3.57 14.10
C THR A 141 0.37 2.23 14.06
N LYS A 142 -0.58 2.07 13.13
CA LYS A 142 -1.39 0.86 12.97
C LYS A 142 -1.55 0.50 11.48
N ALA A 143 -1.32 -0.76 11.16
CA ALA A 143 -1.58 -1.29 9.82
C ALA A 143 -3.10 -1.44 9.56
N PRO A 144 -3.55 -1.35 8.29
CA PRO A 144 -4.92 -1.70 7.92
C PRO A 144 -5.14 -3.22 7.97
N GLU A 145 -6.38 -3.67 8.00
CA GLU A 145 -6.70 -5.09 7.83
C GLU A 145 -6.35 -5.56 6.41
N LEU A 146 -5.91 -6.82 6.30
CA LEU A 146 -5.53 -7.48 5.05
C LEU A 146 -6.35 -8.78 4.90
N PRO A 147 -7.59 -8.72 4.39
CA PRO A 147 -8.53 -9.82 4.47
C PRO A 147 -8.30 -10.95 3.46
N ALA A 148 -7.38 -10.78 2.50
CA ALA A 148 -7.17 -11.76 1.43
C ALA A 148 -6.55 -13.06 1.97
N THR A 149 -7.19 -14.18 1.67
CA THR A 149 -6.72 -15.54 2.01
C THR A 149 -5.94 -16.22 0.89
N THR A 150 -6.07 -15.72 -0.33
CA THR A 150 -5.28 -16.13 -1.50
C THR A 150 -4.47 -14.92 -1.98
N ILE A 151 -3.16 -15.10 -2.07
CA ILE A 151 -2.23 -14.02 -2.35
C ILE A 151 -1.43 -14.26 -3.62
N ALA A 152 -1.05 -13.17 -4.28
CA ALA A 152 -0.27 -13.18 -5.52
C ALA A 152 1.21 -12.91 -5.26
N SER A 153 2.07 -13.18 -6.25
CA SER A 153 3.50 -12.90 -6.16
C SER A 153 3.76 -11.44 -5.83
N SER A 154 4.66 -11.23 -4.85
CA SER A 154 5.08 -9.90 -4.37
C SER A 154 3.95 -8.95 -3.96
N CYS A 155 2.71 -9.45 -3.74
CA CYS A 155 1.56 -8.55 -3.54
C CYS A 155 1.69 -7.63 -2.30
N TYR A 156 2.38 -8.07 -1.25
CA TYR A 156 2.65 -7.31 -0.03
C TYR A 156 4.15 -7.07 0.22
N ALA A 157 5.01 -7.32 -0.79
CA ALA A 157 6.44 -7.12 -0.65
C ALA A 157 6.75 -5.66 -0.24
N PHE A 158 7.58 -5.47 0.80
CA PHE A 158 8.00 -4.16 1.34
C PHE A 158 6.84 -3.24 1.78
N MET A 159 5.63 -3.77 1.99
CA MET A 159 4.43 -2.94 2.19
C MET A 159 4.57 -1.94 3.34
N PHE A 160 5.17 -2.33 4.46
CA PHE A 160 5.41 -1.51 5.64
C PHE A 160 6.90 -1.31 5.96
N ASN A 161 7.78 -1.53 4.97
CA ASN A 161 9.21 -1.36 5.15
C ASN A 161 9.51 0.04 5.69
N GLY A 162 10.27 0.14 6.80
CA GLY A 162 10.61 1.41 7.42
C GLY A 162 9.47 2.16 8.10
N CYS A 163 8.33 1.51 8.38
CA CYS A 163 7.26 2.08 9.20
C CYS A 163 7.66 2.09 10.68
N SER A 164 8.58 2.96 11.04
CA SER A 164 9.27 2.98 12.34
C SER A 164 8.37 3.22 13.56
N SER A 165 7.15 3.75 13.37
CA SER A 165 6.16 3.95 14.43
C SER A 165 5.11 2.84 14.52
N LEU A 166 5.15 1.84 13.64
CA LEU A 166 4.18 0.75 13.61
C LEU A 166 4.37 -0.15 14.84
N THR A 167 3.33 -0.30 15.67
CA THR A 167 3.39 -1.08 16.92
C THR A 167 2.72 -2.45 16.81
N GLU A 168 1.76 -2.60 15.89
CA GLU A 168 0.98 -3.82 15.68
C GLU A 168 0.93 -4.19 14.20
N ALA A 169 1.26 -5.43 13.88
CA ALA A 169 1.09 -5.99 12.54
C ALA A 169 -0.39 -6.36 12.30
N PRO A 170 -0.86 -6.36 11.03
CA PRO A 170 -2.18 -6.89 10.70
C PRO A 170 -2.19 -8.42 10.79
N GLU A 171 -3.37 -9.03 10.88
CA GLU A 171 -3.53 -10.46 10.65
C GLU A 171 -3.16 -10.83 9.21
N LEU A 172 -2.50 -12.00 9.04
CA LEU A 172 -2.09 -12.52 7.74
C LEU A 172 -2.72 -13.91 7.51
N PRO A 173 -3.99 -13.96 7.07
CA PRO A 173 -4.78 -15.20 7.08
C PRO A 173 -4.43 -16.18 5.97
N ALA A 174 -3.57 -15.83 5.02
CA ALA A 174 -3.27 -16.66 3.86
C ALA A 174 -2.52 -17.95 4.23
N THR A 175 -3.06 -19.07 3.79
CA THR A 175 -2.47 -20.41 3.95
C THR A 175 -1.76 -20.90 2.69
N THR A 176 -2.06 -20.31 1.52
CA THR A 176 -1.39 -20.58 0.25
C THR A 176 -0.59 -19.34 -0.14
N LEU A 177 0.73 -19.52 -0.20
CA LEU A 177 1.67 -18.44 -0.46
C LEU A 177 2.12 -18.42 -1.92
N ALA A 178 2.54 -17.24 -2.38
CA ALA A 178 3.21 -17.02 -3.66
C ALA A 178 4.63 -16.51 -3.44
N ASN A 179 5.47 -16.56 -4.47
CA ASN A 179 6.86 -16.13 -4.38
C ASN A 179 6.94 -14.64 -3.97
N TYR A 180 7.85 -14.31 -3.07
CA TYR A 180 8.12 -12.94 -2.58
C TYR A 180 6.93 -12.24 -1.89
N CYS A 181 5.84 -12.95 -1.56
CA CYS A 181 4.56 -12.34 -1.18
C CYS A 181 4.64 -11.42 0.05
N TYR A 182 5.47 -11.73 1.05
CA TYR A 182 5.71 -10.96 2.26
C TYR A 182 7.18 -10.55 2.45
N GLN A 183 7.97 -10.61 1.37
CA GLN A 183 9.38 -10.19 1.40
C GLN A 183 9.51 -8.79 2.00
N ASN A 184 10.40 -8.62 3.01
CA ASN A 184 10.70 -7.35 3.68
C ASN A 184 9.47 -6.58 4.20
N MET A 185 8.34 -7.25 4.44
CA MET A 185 7.07 -6.58 4.71
C MET A 185 7.14 -5.63 5.90
N PHE A 186 7.86 -6.00 6.97
CA PHE A 186 8.02 -5.22 8.20
C PHE A 186 9.50 -4.86 8.48
N ASN A 187 10.37 -4.98 7.49
CA ASN A 187 11.79 -4.62 7.66
C ASN A 187 11.91 -3.18 8.20
N GLY A 188 12.68 -2.98 9.27
CA GLY A 188 12.86 -1.67 9.91
C GLY A 188 11.64 -1.12 10.66
N CYS A 189 10.66 -1.95 11.03
CA CYS A 189 9.57 -1.57 11.91
C CYS A 189 10.03 -1.64 13.39
N TRP A 190 10.85 -0.69 13.83
CA TRP A 190 11.56 -0.75 15.13
C TRP A 190 10.65 -0.86 16.35
N LYS A 191 9.43 -0.33 16.29
CA LYS A 191 8.46 -0.34 17.38
C LYS A 191 7.47 -1.51 17.33
N LEU A 192 7.59 -2.40 16.36
CA LEU A 192 6.75 -3.58 16.27
C LEU A 192 7.05 -4.54 17.42
N THR A 193 6.07 -4.83 18.28
CA THR A 193 6.27 -5.62 19.50
C THR A 193 5.89 -7.08 19.36
N LYS A 194 5.02 -7.42 18.40
CA LYS A 194 4.50 -8.77 18.19
C LYS A 194 4.36 -9.08 16.71
N ALA A 195 4.91 -10.23 16.30
CA ALA A 195 4.69 -10.74 14.94
C ALA A 195 3.26 -11.29 14.78
N PRO A 196 2.67 -11.24 13.57
CA PRO A 196 1.41 -11.90 13.27
C PRO A 196 1.58 -13.43 13.25
N VAL A 197 0.47 -14.17 13.35
CA VAL A 197 0.47 -15.61 13.08
C VAL A 197 0.71 -15.83 11.58
N LEU A 198 1.54 -16.83 11.25
CA LEU A 198 1.86 -17.22 9.88
C LEU A 198 1.35 -18.65 9.67
N PRO A 199 0.10 -18.83 9.19
CA PRO A 199 -0.58 -20.13 9.21
C PRO A 199 -0.17 -21.09 8.10
N ALA A 200 0.60 -20.66 7.11
CA ALA A 200 0.96 -21.48 5.95
C ALA A 200 1.88 -22.63 6.33
N THR A 201 1.54 -23.85 5.87
CA THR A 201 2.32 -25.06 6.08
C THR A 201 3.20 -25.44 4.88
N THR A 202 2.92 -24.89 3.70
CA THR A 202 3.73 -24.98 2.48
C THR A 202 4.16 -23.58 2.07
N LEU A 203 5.47 -23.39 1.93
CA LEU A 203 6.06 -22.09 1.65
C LEU A 203 6.43 -21.94 0.18
N ALA A 204 6.54 -20.69 -0.26
CA ALA A 204 7.00 -20.30 -1.58
C ALA A 204 8.38 -19.62 -1.50
N THR A 205 9.08 -19.55 -2.60
CA THR A 205 10.42 -18.95 -2.70
C THR A 205 10.41 -17.51 -2.22
N TYR A 206 11.34 -17.15 -1.30
CA TYR A 206 11.49 -15.82 -0.70
C TYR A 206 10.23 -15.26 -0.01
N CYS A 207 9.25 -16.12 0.38
CA CYS A 207 7.95 -15.63 0.85
C CYS A 207 8.03 -14.78 2.13
N TYR A 208 8.96 -15.09 3.07
CA TYR A 208 9.20 -14.37 4.33
C TYR A 208 10.63 -13.81 4.43
N TYR A 209 11.32 -13.65 3.29
CA TYR A 209 12.68 -13.13 3.23
C TYR A 209 12.80 -11.78 3.89
N HIS A 210 13.69 -11.59 4.90
CA HIS A 210 13.87 -10.36 5.68
C HIS A 210 12.58 -9.77 6.27
N MET A 211 11.55 -10.59 6.54
CA MET A 211 10.21 -10.08 6.86
C MET A 211 10.20 -9.17 8.09
N PHE A 212 10.98 -9.46 9.13
CA PHE A 212 11.07 -8.72 10.39
C PHE A 212 12.48 -8.19 10.67
N ASP A 213 13.33 -8.14 9.68
CA ASP A 213 14.69 -7.62 9.82
C ASP A 213 14.67 -6.19 10.39
N GLY A 214 15.45 -5.93 11.45
CA GLY A 214 15.49 -4.65 12.17
C GLY A 214 14.23 -4.35 13.01
N CYS A 215 13.38 -5.33 13.33
CA CYS A 215 12.28 -5.16 14.28
C CYS A 215 12.82 -5.23 15.72
N GLU A 216 13.55 -4.22 16.17
CA GLU A 216 14.30 -4.21 17.43
C GLU A 216 13.44 -4.42 18.69
N SER A 217 12.19 -3.96 18.67
CA SER A 217 11.23 -4.09 19.80
C SER A 217 10.43 -5.38 19.78
N LEU A 218 10.66 -6.28 18.80
CA LEU A 218 9.90 -7.51 18.68
C LEU A 218 10.26 -8.48 19.82
N THR A 219 9.32 -8.72 20.72
CA THR A 219 9.52 -9.58 21.91
C THR A 219 8.88 -10.95 21.75
N LYS A 220 8.02 -11.16 20.75
CA LYS A 220 7.28 -12.39 20.56
C LYS A 220 7.08 -12.68 19.07
N ALA A 221 7.58 -13.84 18.64
CA ALA A 221 7.20 -14.49 17.40
C ALA A 221 6.31 -15.69 17.69
N HIS A 222 5.45 -16.07 16.74
CA HIS A 222 4.67 -17.30 16.79
C HIS A 222 5.47 -18.47 16.23
N GLY A 223 5.06 -19.71 16.57
CA GLY A 223 5.64 -20.91 15.95
C GLY A 223 5.48 -20.86 14.43
N LEU A 224 6.47 -21.40 13.72
CA LEU A 224 6.47 -21.50 12.27
C LEU A 224 5.99 -22.92 11.89
N PRO A 225 4.72 -23.08 11.44
CA PRO A 225 4.10 -24.38 11.26
C PRO A 225 4.49 -25.08 9.97
N ALA A 226 5.29 -24.44 9.11
CA ALA A 226 5.61 -24.96 7.79
C ALA A 226 6.39 -26.28 7.86
N THR A 227 5.90 -27.26 7.12
CA THR A 227 6.54 -28.57 6.93
C THR A 227 7.15 -28.75 5.54
N THR A 228 6.76 -27.89 4.58
CA THR A 228 7.33 -27.85 3.23
C THR A 228 7.95 -26.48 3.00
N LEU A 229 9.27 -26.48 2.83
CA LEU A 229 10.05 -25.25 2.64
C LEU A 229 10.36 -25.03 1.14
N ALA A 230 10.64 -23.78 0.80
CA ALA A 230 11.13 -23.36 -0.51
C ALA A 230 12.40 -22.51 -0.36
N ASP A 231 13.09 -22.22 -1.46
CA ASP A 231 14.35 -21.49 -1.45
C ASP A 231 14.22 -20.13 -0.76
N ASN A 232 15.12 -19.86 0.19
CA ASN A 232 15.22 -18.61 0.94
C ASN A 232 13.93 -18.16 1.63
N CYS A 233 12.99 -19.08 1.90
CA CYS A 233 11.66 -18.75 2.42
C CYS A 233 11.69 -18.06 3.79
N TYR A 234 12.68 -18.32 4.64
CA TYR A 234 12.90 -17.72 5.97
C TYR A 234 14.25 -16.99 6.09
N ASP A 235 14.97 -16.82 4.99
CA ASP A 235 16.32 -16.26 5.05
C ASP A 235 16.28 -14.85 5.65
N ASN A 236 17.15 -14.61 6.64
CA ASN A 236 17.29 -13.37 7.38
C ASN A 236 15.99 -12.81 8.01
N MET A 237 15.00 -13.70 8.27
CA MET A 237 13.65 -13.27 8.71
C MET A 237 13.66 -12.41 9.98
N PHE A 238 14.58 -12.64 10.92
CA PHE A 238 14.66 -12.00 12.23
C PHE A 238 16.03 -11.35 12.51
N VAL A 239 16.76 -10.97 11.48
CA VAL A 239 18.03 -10.25 11.66
C VAL A 239 17.75 -8.97 12.46
N ASP A 240 18.65 -8.63 13.38
CA ASP A 240 18.56 -7.44 14.25
C ASP A 240 17.25 -7.31 15.07
N CYS A 241 16.53 -8.41 15.31
CA CYS A 241 15.44 -8.46 16.29
C CYS A 241 16.00 -8.60 17.71
N THR A 242 16.62 -7.55 18.23
CA THR A 242 17.44 -7.60 19.46
C THR A 242 16.67 -7.86 20.75
N SER A 243 15.33 -7.77 20.73
CA SER A 243 14.45 -8.04 21.88
C SER A 243 13.76 -9.41 21.82
N LEU A 244 13.98 -10.21 20.77
CA LEU A 244 13.29 -11.51 20.55
C LEU A 244 13.95 -12.66 21.32
#